data_cf8a754b421b14f8feed138151738a2c
#
_entry.id   cf8a754b421b14f8feed138151738a2c
#
_cell.length_a   1.000
_cell.length_b   1.000
_cell.length_c   1.000
_cell.angle_alpha   90.00
_cell.angle_beta   90.00
_cell.angle_gamma   90.00
#
_symmetry.space_group_name_H-M   'P 1'
#
loop_
_entity.id
_entity.type
_entity.pdbx_description
1 polymer ?
#
loop_
_entity_poly.entity_id
_entity_poly.type
_entity_poly.pdbx_seq_one_letter_code
_entity_poly.pdbx_strand_id
1 'polypeptide(L)'
;MSLDVLLGLQWGDEGKGKVVDYLSKQYELVARFQGGPNAGHTLEFDNKKHVLHQIPSGIFSNNSLNIIGNGVVLDPVIFKNEIEKIELKFGLTLFDNLFISNKVQLITPSHRFIDKILEKEKGDKKIGSTLRGIGPTYQDKIGRHGLRVGDIKYDNFKNKYERQKEMHSYLFKDINLEEFNSEEKQFFDSINFLKKFNLTDTEYLINKNLNKGKSVLAEGAQGTLLDIDFGSYPFVTSSNTTTAGACIGLGVSPKKVNKVYGVFKAYCTRVGKAPFPTELFDK
;
A
#
# COMPACT_ATOMS: atom_id res chain seq x y z
N MET A 1 22.12 -9.63 11.09
CA MET A 1 21.69 -8.29 10.62
C MET A 1 21.07 -8.48 9.26
N SER A 2 19.74 -8.62 9.16
CA SER A 2 19.17 -9.00 7.87
C SER A 2 17.84 -8.31 7.61
N LEU A 3 17.75 -7.70 6.43
CA LEU A 3 16.50 -7.40 5.76
C LEU A 3 16.21 -8.58 4.84
N ASP A 4 15.15 -9.30 5.11
CA ASP A 4 14.65 -10.31 4.19
C ASP A 4 13.44 -9.74 3.44
N VAL A 5 13.30 -10.06 2.15
CA VAL A 5 12.26 -9.50 1.28
C VAL A 5 11.34 -10.60 0.81
N LEU A 6 10.03 -10.40 0.93
CA LEU A 6 9.03 -11.35 0.44
C LEU A 6 8.26 -10.74 -0.74
N LEU A 7 8.30 -11.41 -1.87
CA LEU A 7 7.72 -10.98 -3.15
C LEU A 7 6.71 -11.99 -3.68
N GLY A 8 5.71 -11.52 -4.42
CA GLY A 8 4.93 -12.37 -5.31
C GLY A 8 5.63 -12.49 -6.67
N LEU A 9 5.70 -13.68 -7.24
CA LEU A 9 6.43 -13.95 -8.48
C LEU A 9 5.53 -13.99 -9.72
N GLN A 10 4.23 -13.78 -9.57
CA GLN A 10 3.23 -13.84 -10.63
C GLN A 10 2.47 -12.51 -10.76
N TRP A 11 1.17 -12.56 -11.04
CA TRP A 11 0.27 -11.40 -11.20
C TRP A 11 -0.53 -11.07 -9.92
N GLY A 12 0.01 -11.30 -8.74
CA GLY A 12 -0.69 -11.10 -7.48
C GLY A 12 -1.48 -12.36 -7.04
N ASP A 13 -2.11 -12.25 -5.87
CA ASP A 13 -2.92 -13.32 -5.26
C ASP A 13 -2.15 -14.64 -4.99
N GLU A 14 -0.82 -14.59 -4.86
CA GLU A 14 0.00 -15.75 -4.54
C GLU A 14 -0.14 -16.21 -3.07
N GLY A 15 -0.86 -15.45 -2.23
CA GLY A 15 -0.99 -15.75 -0.80
C GLY A 15 0.13 -15.17 0.06
N LYS A 16 0.76 -14.08 -0.39
CA LYS A 16 1.85 -13.40 0.34
C LYS A 16 1.50 -13.10 1.80
N GLY A 17 0.32 -12.56 2.07
CA GLY A 17 -0.10 -12.23 3.44
C GLY A 17 -0.06 -13.42 4.39
N LYS A 18 -0.52 -14.61 3.95
CA LYS A 18 -0.44 -15.85 4.73
C LYS A 18 1.00 -16.25 5.04
N VAL A 19 1.91 -16.12 4.06
CA VAL A 19 3.33 -16.44 4.26
C VAL A 19 3.99 -15.43 5.19
N VAL A 20 3.66 -14.12 5.05
CA VAL A 20 4.16 -13.06 5.95
C VAL A 20 3.69 -13.30 7.38
N ASP A 21 2.40 -13.59 7.60
CA ASP A 21 1.86 -13.88 8.92
C ASP A 21 2.59 -15.05 9.58
N TYR A 22 2.80 -16.13 8.84
CA TYR A 22 3.56 -17.29 9.33
C TYR A 22 5.00 -16.94 9.70
N LEU A 23 5.70 -16.19 8.84
CA LEU A 23 7.10 -15.82 9.04
C LEU A 23 7.25 -14.71 10.09
N SER A 24 6.25 -13.83 10.28
CA SER A 24 6.35 -12.67 11.16
C SER A 24 6.79 -13.00 12.59
N LYS A 25 6.48 -14.20 13.05
CA LYS A 25 6.90 -14.73 14.38
C LYS A 25 8.41 -14.79 14.57
N GLN A 26 9.18 -14.79 13.46
CA GLN A 26 10.64 -14.87 13.43
C GLN A 26 11.31 -13.51 13.21
N TYR A 27 10.53 -12.44 13.04
CA TYR A 27 11.03 -11.09 12.74
C TYR A 27 10.57 -10.08 13.78
N GLU A 28 11.48 -9.21 14.20
CA GLU A 28 11.15 -8.12 15.11
C GLU A 28 10.44 -6.95 14.40
N LEU A 29 10.59 -6.85 13.08
CA LEU A 29 9.90 -5.82 12.28
C LEU A 29 9.30 -6.44 11.03
N VAL A 30 8.06 -6.04 10.69
CA VAL A 30 7.42 -6.33 9.40
C VAL A 30 7.07 -5.01 8.72
N ALA A 31 7.57 -4.79 7.50
CA ALA A 31 7.48 -3.50 6.82
C ALA A 31 6.92 -3.61 5.40
N ARG A 32 5.78 -2.99 5.14
CA ARG A 32 5.26 -2.83 3.76
C ARG A 32 6.03 -1.74 3.04
N PHE A 33 6.50 -2.03 1.84
CA PHE A 33 7.39 -1.13 1.13
C PHE A 33 6.78 -0.45 -0.10
N GLN A 34 5.67 -0.95 -0.65
CA GLN A 34 5.02 -0.38 -1.83
C GLN A 34 3.54 -0.78 -1.92
N GLY A 35 2.85 -0.29 -2.96
CA GLY A 35 1.43 -0.50 -3.18
C GLY A 35 0.59 0.37 -2.25
N GLY A 36 -0.63 -0.03 -2.02
CA GLY A 36 -1.59 0.71 -1.21
C GLY A 36 -2.82 -0.14 -0.95
N PRO A 37 -4.01 0.47 -0.87
CA PRO A 37 -5.26 -0.27 -0.59
C PRO A 37 -5.69 -1.24 -1.71
N ASN A 38 -5.00 -1.27 -2.85
CA ASN A 38 -5.21 -2.27 -3.91
C ASN A 38 -4.69 -3.67 -3.53
N ALA A 39 -3.93 -3.82 -2.45
CA ALA A 39 -3.60 -5.13 -1.91
C ALA A 39 -4.79 -5.77 -1.17
N GLY A 40 -4.84 -7.09 -1.13
CA GLY A 40 -5.80 -7.86 -0.36
C GLY A 40 -5.11 -9.08 0.25
N HIS A 41 -4.52 -8.91 1.45
CA HIS A 41 -3.83 -9.98 2.15
C HIS A 41 -4.81 -10.68 3.10
N THR A 42 -5.34 -11.82 2.65
CA THR A 42 -6.27 -12.61 3.46
C THR A 42 -5.51 -13.43 4.47
N LEU A 43 -5.87 -13.25 5.74
CA LEU A 43 -5.39 -14.02 6.88
C LEU A 43 -6.54 -14.81 7.46
N GLU A 44 -6.24 -16.01 7.96
CA GLU A 44 -7.22 -16.87 8.59
C GLU A 44 -6.58 -17.56 9.79
N PHE A 45 -7.09 -17.25 10.99
CA PHE A 45 -6.65 -17.83 12.24
C PHE A 45 -7.83 -17.86 13.22
N ASP A 46 -7.86 -18.84 14.11
CA ASP A 46 -8.93 -19.06 15.11
C ASP A 46 -10.34 -19.02 14.49
N ASN A 47 -10.51 -19.62 13.31
CA ASN A 47 -11.77 -19.62 12.52
C ASN A 47 -12.25 -18.20 12.15
N LYS A 48 -11.40 -17.19 12.22
CA LYS A 48 -11.70 -15.82 11.81
C LYS A 48 -10.89 -15.45 10.56
N LYS A 49 -11.60 -15.11 9.49
CA LYS A 49 -10.99 -14.59 8.25
C LYS A 49 -10.96 -13.07 8.28
N HIS A 50 -9.81 -12.49 7.96
CA HIS A 50 -9.63 -11.04 7.82
C HIS A 50 -8.83 -10.71 6.57
N VAL A 51 -9.14 -9.56 5.93
CA VAL A 51 -8.42 -9.09 4.75
C VAL A 51 -7.74 -7.76 5.08
N LEU A 52 -6.42 -7.74 5.00
CA LEU A 52 -5.61 -6.54 5.16
C LEU A 52 -5.38 -5.90 3.80
N HIS A 53 -5.51 -4.57 3.74
CA HIS A 53 -5.29 -3.79 2.53
C HIS A 53 -4.00 -2.95 2.61
N GLN A 54 -3.83 -2.20 3.69
CA GLN A 54 -2.71 -1.27 3.87
C GLN A 54 -1.82 -1.64 5.05
N ILE A 55 -2.40 -2.28 6.06
CA ILE A 55 -1.69 -2.68 7.28
C ILE A 55 -0.78 -3.88 6.97
N PRO A 56 0.45 -3.93 7.50
CA PRO A 56 1.33 -5.08 7.37
C PRO A 56 0.73 -6.35 7.96
N SER A 57 0.98 -7.51 7.33
CA SER A 57 0.42 -8.80 7.75
C SER A 57 1.01 -9.31 9.08
N GLY A 58 2.09 -8.71 9.57
CA GLY A 58 2.65 -8.98 10.89
C GLY A 58 1.88 -8.38 12.06
N ILE A 59 0.79 -7.63 11.81
CA ILE A 59 0.05 -6.88 12.84
C ILE A 59 -0.55 -7.77 13.95
N PHE A 60 -0.81 -9.02 13.65
CA PHE A 60 -1.33 -10.00 14.61
C PHE A 60 -0.22 -10.73 15.42
N SER A 61 1.06 -10.45 15.10
CA SER A 61 2.19 -10.98 15.85
C SER A 61 2.51 -10.07 17.05
N ASN A 62 2.46 -10.61 18.25
CA ASN A 62 2.77 -9.85 19.49
C ASN A 62 4.22 -9.38 19.58
N ASN A 63 5.12 -9.95 18.77
CA ASN A 63 6.56 -9.71 18.87
C ASN A 63 7.11 -8.77 17.78
N SER A 64 6.26 -8.34 16.83
CA SER A 64 6.72 -7.57 15.67
C SER A 64 6.23 -6.13 15.71
N LEU A 65 7.12 -5.18 15.49
CA LEU A 65 6.75 -3.82 15.11
C LEU A 65 6.32 -3.81 13.64
N ASN A 66 5.26 -3.11 13.32
CA ASN A 66 4.70 -3.03 11.99
C ASN A 66 4.95 -1.67 11.37
N ILE A 67 5.37 -1.62 10.12
CA ILE A 67 5.80 -0.39 9.46
C ILE A 67 5.11 -0.24 8.11
N ILE A 68 4.50 0.91 7.88
CA ILE A 68 4.10 1.37 6.54
C ILE A 68 5.21 2.28 6.03
N GLY A 69 6.00 1.78 5.09
CA GLY A 69 7.18 2.44 4.54
C GLY A 69 6.86 3.52 3.51
N ASN A 70 7.84 4.34 3.20
CA ASN A 70 7.72 5.53 2.33
C ASN A 70 7.32 5.23 0.88
N GLY A 71 7.45 4.00 0.43
CA GLY A 71 7.01 3.60 -0.91
C GLY A 71 5.51 3.34 -1.03
N VAL A 72 4.80 3.20 0.08
CA VAL A 72 3.35 2.97 0.11
C VAL A 72 2.58 4.25 -0.21
N VAL A 73 1.40 4.10 -0.82
CA VAL A 73 0.37 5.15 -0.92
C VAL A 73 -0.80 4.76 0.00
N LEU A 74 -1.25 5.69 0.85
CA LEU A 74 -2.18 5.42 1.93
C LEU A 74 -3.49 6.17 1.73
N ASP A 75 -4.59 5.44 1.73
CA ASP A 75 -5.95 6.02 1.80
C ASP A 75 -6.37 6.11 3.27
N PRO A 76 -6.52 7.34 3.83
CA PRO A 76 -6.84 7.50 5.24
C PRO A 76 -8.19 6.92 5.64
N VAL A 77 -9.17 6.93 4.73
CA VAL A 77 -10.52 6.40 4.99
C VAL A 77 -10.48 4.88 5.08
N ILE A 78 -9.83 4.23 4.11
CA ILE A 78 -9.66 2.77 4.12
C ILE A 78 -8.81 2.35 5.32
N PHE A 79 -7.76 3.10 5.63
CA PHE A 79 -6.90 2.83 6.80
C PHE A 79 -7.69 2.87 8.10
N LYS A 80 -8.47 3.93 8.33
CA LYS A 80 -9.32 4.05 9.52
C LYS A 80 -10.28 2.86 9.63
N ASN A 81 -11.01 2.55 8.56
CA ASN A 81 -11.96 1.45 8.54
C ASN A 81 -11.30 0.07 8.79
N GLU A 82 -10.06 -0.09 8.32
CA GLU A 82 -9.28 -1.32 8.51
C GLU A 82 -8.87 -1.48 9.97
N ILE A 83 -8.37 -0.41 10.62
CA ILE A 83 -8.04 -0.38 12.05
C ILE A 83 -9.27 -0.69 12.91
N GLU A 84 -10.37 0.04 12.71
CA GLU A 84 -11.61 -0.13 13.48
C GLU A 84 -12.16 -1.58 13.39
N LYS A 85 -12.05 -2.19 12.21
CA LYS A 85 -12.45 -3.61 12.02
C LYS A 85 -11.53 -4.57 12.78
N ILE A 86 -10.22 -4.30 12.84
CA ILE A 86 -9.27 -5.12 13.59
C ILE A 86 -9.54 -4.98 15.09
N GLU A 87 -9.70 -3.76 15.58
CA GLU A 87 -9.99 -3.48 16.99
C GLU A 87 -11.29 -4.16 17.42
N LEU A 88 -12.37 -4.01 16.63
CA LEU A 88 -13.68 -4.61 16.93
C LEU A 88 -13.65 -6.14 16.91
N LYS A 89 -12.95 -6.73 15.93
CA LYS A 89 -12.99 -8.18 15.71
C LYS A 89 -12.04 -8.96 16.60
N PHE A 90 -10.90 -8.36 16.94
CA PHE A 90 -9.79 -9.03 17.63
C PHE A 90 -9.43 -8.42 18.98
N GLY A 91 -10.00 -7.26 19.34
CA GLY A 91 -9.70 -6.57 20.59
C GLY A 91 -8.27 -6.02 20.66
N LEU A 92 -7.63 -5.80 19.51
CA LEU A 92 -6.23 -5.34 19.43
C LEU A 92 -6.17 -3.82 19.39
N THR A 93 -5.28 -3.23 20.20
CA THR A 93 -4.93 -1.81 20.11
C THR A 93 -3.64 -1.67 19.31
N LEU A 94 -3.67 -0.92 18.19
CA LEU A 94 -2.59 -0.90 17.21
C LEU A 94 -1.69 0.34 17.27
N PHE A 95 -2.00 1.30 18.13
CA PHE A 95 -1.28 2.59 18.17
C PHE A 95 0.20 2.46 18.55
N ASP A 96 0.55 1.48 19.40
CA ASP A 96 1.90 1.33 19.93
C ASP A 96 2.83 0.52 19.01
N ASN A 97 2.29 -0.37 18.18
CA ASN A 97 3.08 -1.28 17.35
C ASN A 97 3.00 -1.00 15.85
N LEU A 98 2.25 0.03 15.40
CA LEU A 98 2.15 0.44 14.01
C LEU A 98 2.78 1.82 13.79
N PHE A 99 3.81 1.85 12.96
CA PHE A 99 4.58 3.04 12.58
C PHE A 99 4.33 3.37 11.11
N ILE A 100 4.08 4.65 10.82
CA ILE A 100 3.80 5.11 9.47
C ILE A 100 4.84 6.15 9.07
N SER A 101 5.45 5.97 7.91
CA SER A 101 6.44 6.91 7.41
C SER A 101 5.82 8.28 7.13
N ASN A 102 6.47 9.33 7.61
CA ASN A 102 6.15 10.71 7.24
C ASN A 102 6.14 10.93 5.71
N LYS A 103 6.84 10.09 4.95
CA LYS A 103 7.01 10.21 3.49
C LYS A 103 5.98 9.42 2.68
N VAL A 104 5.12 8.63 3.31
CA VAL A 104 3.98 7.97 2.66
C VAL A 104 3.11 9.01 1.96
N GLN A 105 2.70 8.73 0.73
CA GLN A 105 1.81 9.61 -0.02
C GLN A 105 0.36 9.35 0.37
N LEU A 106 -0.41 10.42 0.55
CA LEU A 106 -1.84 10.34 0.83
C LEU A 106 -2.64 10.21 -0.48
N ILE A 107 -3.51 9.23 -0.52
CA ILE A 107 -4.56 9.15 -1.55
C ILE A 107 -5.66 10.11 -1.12
N THR A 108 -5.89 11.15 -1.93
CA THR A 108 -6.95 12.13 -1.70
C THR A 108 -8.22 11.76 -2.47
N PRO A 109 -9.39 12.34 -2.15
CA PRO A 109 -10.60 12.16 -2.93
C PRO A 109 -10.39 12.42 -4.41
N SER A 110 -9.67 13.50 -4.76
CA SER A 110 -9.39 13.83 -6.17
C SER A 110 -8.65 12.73 -6.93
N HIS A 111 -7.71 12.03 -6.31
CA HIS A 111 -7.03 10.89 -6.93
C HIS A 111 -8.00 9.76 -7.28
N ARG A 112 -8.98 9.48 -6.43
CA ARG A 112 -9.99 8.44 -6.66
C ARG A 112 -10.93 8.81 -7.81
N PHE A 113 -11.34 10.07 -7.87
CA PHE A 113 -12.16 10.57 -8.97
C PHE A 113 -11.40 10.57 -10.30
N ILE A 114 -10.14 11.01 -10.31
CA ILE A 114 -9.28 10.96 -11.50
C ILE A 114 -9.13 9.51 -11.99
N ASP A 115 -8.87 8.55 -11.10
CA ASP A 115 -8.74 7.14 -11.46
C ASP A 115 -10.04 6.60 -12.11
N LYS A 116 -11.22 6.95 -11.56
CA LYS A 116 -12.53 6.61 -12.12
C LYS A 116 -12.70 7.22 -13.53
N ILE A 117 -12.37 8.51 -13.71
CA ILE A 117 -12.51 9.24 -14.98
C ILE A 117 -11.59 8.65 -16.04
N LEU A 118 -10.28 8.54 -15.74
CA LEU A 118 -9.29 8.03 -16.68
C LEU A 118 -9.58 6.58 -17.12
N GLU A 119 -10.06 5.75 -16.20
CA GLU A 119 -10.40 4.37 -16.54
C GLU A 119 -11.69 4.30 -17.38
N LYS A 120 -12.65 5.19 -17.15
CA LYS A 120 -13.86 5.32 -17.96
C LYS A 120 -13.56 5.79 -19.39
N GLU A 121 -12.68 6.79 -19.55
CA GLU A 121 -12.27 7.34 -20.83
C GLU A 121 -11.56 6.32 -21.75
N LYS A 122 -10.89 5.33 -21.17
CA LYS A 122 -10.22 4.27 -21.93
C LYS A 122 -11.18 3.33 -22.67
N GLY A 123 -12.50 3.34 -22.37
CA GLY A 123 -13.49 2.48 -23.02
C GLY A 123 -13.06 1.00 -22.99
N ASP A 124 -12.89 0.38 -24.18
CA ASP A 124 -12.48 -1.02 -24.31
C ASP A 124 -10.99 -1.26 -23.99
N LYS A 125 -10.18 -0.20 -23.91
CA LYS A 125 -8.75 -0.27 -23.58
C LYS A 125 -8.48 -0.11 -22.06
N LYS A 126 -9.46 -0.43 -21.23
CA LYS A 126 -9.31 -0.39 -19.77
C LYS A 126 -8.15 -1.27 -19.31
N ILE A 127 -7.35 -0.73 -18.37
CA ILE A 127 -6.25 -1.46 -17.75
C ILE A 127 -6.78 -2.40 -16.65
N GLY A 128 -7.97 -2.12 -16.11
CA GLY A 128 -8.54 -2.84 -14.98
C GLY A 128 -8.07 -2.26 -13.65
N SER A 129 -8.01 -0.92 -13.55
CA SER A 129 -7.71 -0.23 -12.30
C SER A 129 -8.68 -0.65 -11.19
N THR A 130 -8.18 -0.69 -9.95
CA THR A 130 -9.01 -0.92 -8.76
C THR A 130 -9.85 0.29 -8.38
N LEU A 131 -9.76 1.40 -9.11
CA LEU A 131 -10.45 2.68 -8.89
C LEU A 131 -10.21 3.28 -7.49
N ARG A 132 -9.05 3.00 -6.93
CA ARG A 132 -8.65 3.44 -5.57
C ARG A 132 -7.66 4.60 -5.58
N GLY A 133 -7.42 5.23 -6.74
CA GLY A 133 -6.55 6.39 -6.88
C GLY A 133 -5.04 6.06 -6.81
N ILE A 134 -4.65 4.81 -6.96
CA ILE A 134 -3.26 4.37 -6.82
C ILE A 134 -2.37 5.05 -7.88
N GLY A 135 -2.73 4.91 -9.16
CA GLY A 135 -2.00 5.49 -10.28
C GLY A 135 -1.82 6.99 -10.16
N PRO A 136 -2.91 7.77 -10.03
CA PRO A 136 -2.85 9.22 -9.86
C PRO A 136 -1.99 9.66 -8.66
N THR A 137 -2.04 8.92 -7.53
CA THR A 137 -1.20 9.24 -6.37
C THR A 137 0.29 9.02 -6.64
N TYR A 138 0.67 7.96 -7.37
CA TYR A 138 2.06 7.77 -7.79
C TYR A 138 2.49 8.80 -8.84
N GLN A 139 1.60 9.24 -9.75
CA GLN A 139 1.88 10.35 -10.67
C GLN A 139 2.22 11.63 -9.90
N ASP A 140 1.43 12.00 -8.91
CA ASP A 140 1.69 13.16 -8.06
C ASP A 140 2.98 13.03 -7.25
N LYS A 141 3.26 11.82 -6.73
CA LYS A 141 4.54 11.54 -6.05
C LYS A 141 5.73 11.87 -6.93
N ILE A 142 5.74 11.37 -8.17
CA ILE A 142 6.82 11.59 -9.13
C ILE A 142 6.82 13.03 -9.65
N GLY A 143 5.63 13.61 -9.87
CA GLY A 143 5.44 15.02 -10.21
C GLY A 143 5.79 15.99 -9.08
N ARG A 144 6.01 15.50 -7.85
CA ARG A 144 6.31 16.30 -6.65
C ARG A 144 5.16 17.23 -6.21
N HIS A 145 3.94 16.80 -6.48
CA HIS A 145 2.70 17.50 -6.10
C HIS A 145 1.94 16.76 -4.99
N GLY A 146 2.35 15.52 -4.68
CA GLY A 146 1.68 14.67 -3.71
C GLY A 146 1.76 15.20 -2.29
N LEU A 147 0.72 14.93 -1.52
CA LEU A 147 0.65 15.19 -0.09
C LEU A 147 1.22 14.00 0.68
N ARG A 148 2.09 14.28 1.64
CA ARG A 148 2.69 13.26 2.49
C ARG A 148 1.97 13.15 3.83
N VAL A 149 2.02 11.98 4.44
CA VAL A 149 1.50 11.78 5.81
C VAL A 149 2.12 12.77 6.80
N GLY A 150 3.41 13.07 6.68
CA GLY A 150 4.07 14.07 7.52
C GLY A 150 3.50 15.48 7.41
N ASP A 151 2.88 15.83 6.28
CA ASP A 151 2.28 17.16 6.08
C ASP A 151 1.10 17.43 7.02
N ILE A 152 0.38 16.36 7.46
CA ILE A 152 -0.80 16.52 8.33
C ILE A 152 -0.47 17.11 9.71
N LYS A 153 0.81 17.14 10.07
CA LYS A 153 1.28 17.72 11.34
C LYS A 153 1.33 19.26 11.33
N TYR A 154 1.26 19.86 10.14
CA TYR A 154 1.43 21.31 9.98
C TYR A 154 0.10 22.00 9.68
N ASP A 155 -0.06 23.22 10.19
CA ASP A 155 -1.28 24.03 10.07
C ASP A 155 -1.64 24.35 8.60
N ASN A 156 -0.63 24.40 7.72
CA ASN A 156 -0.82 24.66 6.29
C ASN A 156 -1.25 23.43 5.48
N PHE A 157 -1.53 22.28 6.11
CA PHE A 157 -1.94 21.06 5.41
C PHE A 157 -3.18 21.27 4.54
N LYS A 158 -4.19 21.98 5.07
CA LYS A 158 -5.42 22.27 4.32
C LYS A 158 -5.12 23.10 3.06
N ASN A 159 -4.25 24.10 3.16
CA ASN A 159 -3.87 24.93 2.01
C ASN A 159 -3.13 24.10 0.93
N LYS A 160 -2.25 23.16 1.36
CA LYS A 160 -1.60 22.24 0.41
C LYS A 160 -2.61 21.32 -0.28
N TYR A 161 -3.61 20.84 0.47
CA TYR A 161 -4.69 20.01 -0.06
C TYR A 161 -5.52 20.77 -1.10
N GLU A 162 -5.97 21.99 -0.78
CA GLU A 162 -6.76 22.82 -1.71
C GLU A 162 -5.98 23.12 -3.00
N ARG A 163 -4.68 23.42 -2.89
CA ARG A 163 -3.82 23.63 -4.06
C ARG A 163 -3.71 22.38 -4.93
N GLN A 164 -3.58 21.19 -4.34
CA GLN A 164 -3.57 19.93 -5.10
C GLN A 164 -4.93 19.69 -5.77
N LYS A 165 -6.03 19.90 -5.05
CA LYS A 165 -7.38 19.79 -5.59
C LYS A 165 -7.61 20.74 -6.77
N GLU A 166 -7.14 21.99 -6.66
CA GLU A 166 -7.18 22.97 -7.75
C GLU A 166 -6.40 22.48 -8.99
N MET A 167 -5.18 21.97 -8.80
CA MET A 167 -4.40 21.38 -9.87
C MET A 167 -5.12 20.22 -10.57
N HIS A 168 -5.92 19.45 -9.85
CA HIS A 168 -6.69 18.35 -10.38
C HIS A 168 -8.01 18.77 -11.05
N SER A 169 -8.50 19.98 -10.75
CA SER A 169 -9.84 20.44 -11.15
C SER A 169 -10.08 20.43 -12.66
N TYR A 170 -9.04 20.59 -13.47
CA TYR A 170 -9.16 20.54 -14.94
C TYR A 170 -9.59 19.15 -15.47
N LEU A 171 -9.40 18.10 -14.67
CA LEU A 171 -9.86 16.74 -14.97
C LEU A 171 -11.27 16.45 -14.45
N PHE A 172 -11.84 17.36 -13.65
CA PHE A 172 -13.14 17.18 -12.99
C PHE A 172 -14.31 17.61 -13.88
N LYS A 173 -14.31 17.22 -15.14
CA LYS A 173 -15.47 17.38 -16.00
C LYS A 173 -16.54 16.39 -15.55
N ASP A 174 -17.74 16.88 -15.24
CA ASP A 174 -18.92 16.06 -14.93
C ASP A 174 -18.81 15.18 -13.66
N ILE A 175 -18.13 15.65 -12.60
CA ILE A 175 -18.15 14.94 -11.33
C ILE A 175 -19.44 15.25 -10.54
N ASN A 176 -19.88 14.26 -9.76
CA ASN A 176 -20.91 14.48 -8.75
C ASN A 176 -20.30 15.22 -7.55
N LEU A 177 -20.61 16.51 -7.43
CA LEU A 177 -20.07 17.38 -6.36
C LEU A 177 -20.54 16.94 -4.97
N GLU A 178 -21.75 16.39 -4.81
CA GLU A 178 -22.24 15.90 -3.51
C GLU A 178 -21.42 14.69 -3.07
N GLU A 179 -21.17 13.73 -3.98
CA GLU A 179 -20.31 12.58 -3.72
C GLU A 179 -18.90 13.03 -3.34
N PHE A 180 -18.32 13.97 -4.11
CA PHE A 180 -16.99 14.49 -3.84
C PHE A 180 -16.90 15.14 -2.45
N ASN A 181 -17.84 16.03 -2.10
CA ASN A 181 -17.86 16.72 -0.81
C ASN A 181 -18.04 15.74 0.36
N SER A 182 -18.82 14.70 0.17
CA SER A 182 -18.96 13.62 1.16
C SER A 182 -17.66 12.85 1.38
N GLU A 183 -16.97 12.48 0.29
CA GLU A 183 -15.66 11.80 0.38
C GLU A 183 -14.59 12.72 1.00
N GLU A 184 -14.62 14.02 0.70
CA GLU A 184 -13.71 15.01 1.26
C GLU A 184 -13.89 15.15 2.78
N LYS A 185 -15.12 15.18 3.27
CA LYS A 185 -15.42 15.20 4.70
C LYS A 185 -14.87 13.93 5.38
N GLN A 186 -15.13 12.75 4.83
CA GLN A 186 -14.62 11.50 5.36
C GLN A 186 -13.08 11.45 5.36
N PHE A 187 -12.45 12.04 4.34
CA PHE A 187 -11.00 12.15 4.26
C PHE A 187 -10.44 12.96 5.43
N PHE A 188 -10.96 14.17 5.70
CA PHE A 188 -10.48 15.00 6.81
C PHE A 188 -10.76 14.40 8.17
N ASP A 189 -11.91 13.75 8.37
CA ASP A 189 -12.19 13.00 9.60
C ASP A 189 -11.17 11.87 9.81
N SER A 190 -10.79 11.19 8.73
CA SER A 190 -9.80 10.11 8.76
C SER A 190 -8.37 10.61 8.92
N ILE A 191 -8.04 11.81 8.44
CA ILE A 191 -6.78 12.49 8.72
C ILE A 191 -6.63 12.76 10.23
N ASN A 192 -7.69 13.19 10.91
CA ASN A 192 -7.67 13.40 12.37
C ASN A 192 -7.49 12.08 13.12
N PHE A 193 -8.04 10.99 12.62
CA PHE A 193 -7.79 9.64 13.16
C PHE A 193 -6.33 9.22 12.96
N LEU A 194 -5.77 9.44 11.77
CA LEU A 194 -4.40 9.07 11.41
C LEU A 194 -3.35 9.78 12.29
N LYS A 195 -3.61 11.00 12.77
CA LYS A 195 -2.73 11.74 13.70
C LYS A 195 -2.47 11.02 15.03
N LYS A 196 -3.29 10.04 15.41
CA LYS A 196 -3.14 9.26 16.64
C LYS A 196 -2.02 8.22 16.56
N PHE A 197 -1.53 7.90 15.34
CA PHE A 197 -0.52 6.89 15.11
C PHE A 197 0.91 7.43 15.18
N ASN A 198 1.88 6.54 15.28
CA ASN A 198 3.31 6.86 15.30
C ASN A 198 3.79 7.27 13.89
N LEU A 199 3.66 8.56 13.58
CA LEU A 199 4.16 9.14 12.33
C LEU A 199 5.62 9.51 12.48
N THR A 200 6.52 8.82 11.77
CA THR A 200 7.98 8.97 11.94
C THR A 200 8.74 8.78 10.63
N ASP A 201 10.03 9.06 10.66
CA ASP A 201 10.94 8.77 9.55
C ASP A 201 11.39 7.30 9.65
N THR A 202 10.58 6.42 9.05
CA THR A 202 10.72 4.96 9.21
C THR A 202 12.01 4.41 8.65
N GLU A 203 12.66 5.06 7.68
CA GLU A 203 13.97 4.68 7.18
C GLU A 203 15.04 4.74 8.27
N TYR A 204 15.01 5.74 9.15
CA TYR A 204 15.91 5.79 10.30
C TYR A 204 15.57 4.73 11.35
N LEU A 205 14.27 4.52 11.60
CA LEU A 205 13.81 3.48 12.53
C LEU A 205 14.28 2.10 12.09
N ILE A 206 14.09 1.76 10.80
CA ILE A 206 14.49 0.46 10.23
C ILE A 206 16.01 0.31 10.28
N ASN A 207 16.78 1.30 9.80
CA ASN A 207 18.24 1.22 9.78
C ASN A 207 18.83 1.14 11.20
N LYS A 208 18.26 1.87 12.19
CA LYS A 208 18.66 1.78 13.60
C LYS A 208 18.45 0.37 14.15
N ASN A 209 17.34 -0.27 13.83
CA ASN A 209 17.04 -1.64 14.29
C ASN A 209 17.95 -2.66 13.58
N LEU A 210 18.17 -2.55 12.27
CA LEU A 210 19.12 -3.37 11.53
C LEU A 210 20.54 -3.26 12.11
N ASN A 211 20.98 -2.05 12.46
CA ASN A 211 22.31 -1.84 13.07
C ASN A 211 22.43 -2.43 14.49
N LYS A 212 21.31 -2.61 15.18
CA LYS A 212 21.23 -3.30 16.48
C LYS A 212 21.13 -4.82 16.34
N GLY A 213 21.22 -5.37 15.14
CA GLY A 213 21.14 -6.81 14.89
C GLY A 213 19.73 -7.36 14.78
N LYS A 214 18.70 -6.52 14.76
CA LYS A 214 17.31 -6.97 14.61
C LYS A 214 17.01 -7.39 13.18
N SER A 215 16.08 -8.33 13.04
CA SER A 215 15.57 -8.84 11.77
C SER A 215 14.38 -8.05 11.26
N VAL A 216 14.33 -7.79 9.95
CA VAL A 216 13.26 -7.09 9.28
C VAL A 216 12.75 -7.92 8.12
N LEU A 217 11.43 -8.12 8.03
CA LEU A 217 10.75 -8.71 6.88
C LEU A 217 10.10 -7.59 6.06
N ALA A 218 10.57 -7.38 4.84
CA ALA A 218 9.93 -6.48 3.88
C ALA A 218 8.81 -7.20 3.15
N GLU A 219 7.58 -6.73 3.34
CA GLU A 219 6.36 -7.30 2.77
C GLU A 219 6.00 -6.62 1.45
N GLY A 220 6.03 -7.38 0.34
CA GLY A 220 5.60 -6.94 -0.97
C GLY A 220 4.10 -7.05 -1.17
N ALA A 221 3.58 -6.23 -2.06
CA ALA A 221 2.21 -6.27 -2.56
C ALA A 221 2.21 -6.51 -4.07
N GLN A 222 1.09 -6.94 -4.64
CA GLN A 222 0.95 -7.35 -6.03
C GLN A 222 1.94 -8.50 -6.36
N GLY A 223 2.50 -8.54 -7.57
CA GLY A 223 3.46 -9.56 -8.00
C GLY A 223 4.45 -9.00 -9.02
N THR A 224 5.56 -9.68 -9.23
CA THR A 224 6.67 -9.23 -10.09
C THR A 224 6.20 -8.98 -11.54
N LEU A 225 5.27 -9.78 -12.05
CA LEU A 225 4.71 -9.59 -13.39
C LEU A 225 3.73 -8.40 -13.50
N LEU A 226 3.47 -7.72 -12.38
CA LEU A 226 2.76 -6.43 -12.30
C LEU A 226 3.68 -5.25 -12.00
N ASP A 227 5.00 -5.44 -11.95
CA ASP A 227 5.96 -4.36 -11.73
C ASP A 227 5.86 -3.31 -12.83
N ILE A 228 5.99 -2.03 -12.47
CA ILE A 228 5.84 -0.90 -13.42
C ILE A 228 6.87 -0.96 -14.56
N ASP A 229 8.09 -1.44 -14.27
CA ASP A 229 9.18 -1.49 -15.24
C ASP A 229 9.32 -2.86 -15.90
N PHE A 230 9.17 -3.95 -15.14
CA PHE A 230 9.45 -5.33 -15.58
C PHE A 230 8.21 -6.18 -15.81
N GLY A 231 7.02 -5.66 -15.48
CA GLY A 231 5.77 -6.37 -15.66
C GLY A 231 5.21 -6.32 -17.07
N SER A 232 3.99 -6.86 -17.25
CA SER A 232 3.26 -6.89 -18.52
C SER A 232 2.66 -5.52 -18.88
N TYR A 233 3.51 -4.52 -19.08
CA TYR A 233 3.10 -3.15 -19.42
C TYR A 233 2.20 -3.10 -20.67
N PRO A 234 1.13 -2.26 -20.71
CA PRO A 234 0.70 -1.29 -19.69
C PRO A 234 -0.18 -1.86 -18.57
N PHE A 235 -0.42 -3.16 -18.55
CA PHE A 235 -1.30 -3.84 -17.58
C PHE A 235 -0.53 -4.20 -16.30
N VAL A 236 -0.06 -3.19 -15.60
CA VAL A 236 0.82 -3.26 -14.42
C VAL A 236 0.29 -2.38 -13.28
N THR A 237 0.86 -2.51 -12.09
CA THR A 237 0.67 -1.55 -11.01
C THR A 237 1.63 -0.38 -11.17
N SER A 238 1.33 0.76 -10.54
CA SER A 238 2.15 1.98 -10.63
C SER A 238 3.31 1.99 -9.62
N SER A 239 3.79 0.83 -9.19
CA SER A 239 4.87 0.71 -8.21
C SER A 239 5.85 -0.42 -8.54
N ASN A 240 7.06 -0.32 -7.97
CA ASN A 240 8.08 -1.35 -8.11
C ASN A 240 7.86 -2.47 -7.10
N THR A 241 7.51 -3.66 -7.60
CA THR A 241 7.16 -4.84 -6.81
C THR A 241 8.33 -5.78 -6.56
N THR A 242 9.52 -5.43 -7.04
CA THR A 242 10.76 -6.20 -6.94
C THR A 242 11.57 -5.85 -5.68
N THR A 243 12.70 -6.53 -5.47
CA THR A 243 13.62 -6.27 -4.35
C THR A 243 14.18 -4.85 -4.36
N ALA A 244 14.41 -4.26 -5.55
CA ALA A 244 14.82 -2.86 -5.66
C ALA A 244 13.76 -1.91 -5.08
N GLY A 245 12.48 -2.21 -5.31
CA GLY A 245 11.35 -1.49 -4.72
C GLY A 245 11.36 -1.54 -3.18
N ALA A 246 11.76 -2.66 -2.58
CA ALA A 246 11.90 -2.76 -1.13
C ALA A 246 13.02 -1.86 -0.59
N CYS A 247 14.16 -1.80 -1.27
CA CYS A 247 15.26 -0.91 -0.87
C CYS A 247 14.84 0.56 -0.90
N ILE A 248 14.18 1.01 -1.97
CA ILE A 248 13.72 2.39 -2.13
C ILE A 248 12.56 2.67 -1.16
N GLY A 249 11.58 1.76 -1.10
CA GLY A 249 10.36 1.94 -0.33
C GLY A 249 10.54 1.91 1.19
N LEU A 250 11.68 1.40 1.68
CA LEU A 250 12.06 1.40 3.10
C LEU A 250 13.28 2.27 3.40
N GLY A 251 13.94 2.81 2.38
CA GLY A 251 15.17 3.61 2.56
C GLY A 251 16.34 2.78 3.14
N VAL A 252 16.50 1.55 2.66
CA VAL A 252 17.53 0.63 3.14
C VAL A 252 18.52 0.31 2.02
N SER A 253 19.80 0.25 2.36
CA SER A 253 20.85 -0.12 1.41
C SER A 253 20.65 -1.55 0.87
N PRO A 254 20.81 -1.81 -0.43
CA PRO A 254 20.74 -3.15 -1.00
C PRO A 254 21.75 -4.12 -0.36
N LYS A 255 22.85 -3.62 0.20
CA LYS A 255 23.83 -4.45 0.96
C LYS A 255 23.26 -5.06 2.25
N LYS A 256 22.11 -4.57 2.73
CA LYS A 256 21.42 -5.11 3.93
C LYS A 256 20.43 -6.23 3.58
N VAL A 257 20.11 -6.41 2.29
CA VAL A 257 19.26 -7.51 1.85
C VAL A 257 20.02 -8.82 1.99
N ASN A 258 19.41 -9.78 2.69
CA ASN A 258 19.98 -11.08 2.97
C ASN A 258 19.27 -12.17 2.15
N LYS A 259 17.98 -12.38 2.40
CA LYS A 259 17.18 -13.38 1.67
C LYS A 259 16.07 -12.70 0.89
N VAL A 260 15.71 -13.32 -0.24
CA VAL A 260 14.53 -12.96 -1.02
C VAL A 260 13.63 -14.20 -1.12
N TYR A 261 12.46 -14.13 -0.49
CA TYR A 261 11.43 -15.15 -0.57
C TYR A 261 10.52 -14.83 -1.77
N GLY A 262 10.42 -15.75 -2.69
CA GLY A 262 9.50 -15.69 -3.81
C GLY A 262 8.29 -16.59 -3.58
N VAL A 263 7.09 -16.02 -3.59
CA VAL A 263 5.83 -16.76 -3.44
C VAL A 263 5.17 -16.90 -4.80
N PHE A 264 4.81 -18.12 -5.17
CA PHE A 264 4.03 -18.39 -6.38
C PHE A 264 3.02 -19.53 -6.11
N LYS A 265 1.96 -19.55 -6.91
CA LYS A 265 0.96 -20.63 -6.89
C LYS A 265 1.31 -21.71 -7.91
N ALA A 266 0.84 -22.91 -7.68
CA ALA A 266 0.99 -24.04 -8.61
C ALA A 266 0.37 -23.73 -9.99
N TYR A 267 -0.62 -22.82 -10.03
CA TYR A 267 -1.20 -22.27 -11.27
C TYR A 267 -1.31 -20.74 -11.14
N CYS A 268 -1.16 -20.03 -12.26
CA CYS A 268 -1.30 -18.59 -12.26
C CYS A 268 -2.77 -18.16 -12.12
N THR A 269 -2.98 -16.99 -11.55
CA THR A 269 -4.26 -16.26 -11.62
C THR A 269 -3.98 -14.80 -11.89
N ARG A 270 -4.93 -14.12 -12.52
CA ARG A 270 -4.85 -12.70 -12.78
C ARG A 270 -6.21 -12.04 -12.54
N VAL A 271 -6.22 -10.85 -11.99
CA VAL A 271 -7.41 -10.00 -11.86
C VAL A 271 -7.41 -8.96 -12.97
N GLY A 272 -8.58 -8.67 -13.55
CA GLY A 272 -8.78 -7.68 -14.60
C GLY A 272 -8.69 -8.23 -16.02
N LYS A 273 -9.14 -7.42 -16.98
CA LYS A 273 -9.14 -7.74 -18.42
C LYS A 273 -7.78 -7.40 -19.03
N ALA A 274 -6.80 -8.22 -18.82
CA ALA A 274 -5.47 -8.01 -19.38
C ALA A 274 -4.97 -9.32 -20.01
N PRO A 275 -3.99 -9.28 -20.92
CA PRO A 275 -3.41 -10.50 -21.48
C PRO A 275 -2.97 -11.46 -20.38
N PHE A 276 -3.41 -12.70 -20.47
CA PHE A 276 -3.08 -13.75 -19.51
C PHE A 276 -2.64 -15.01 -20.25
N PRO A 277 -1.32 -15.17 -20.52
CA PRO A 277 -0.79 -16.22 -21.38
C PRO A 277 -1.11 -17.65 -20.95
N THR A 278 -1.43 -17.85 -19.66
CA THR A 278 -1.75 -19.17 -19.07
C THR A 278 -3.25 -19.34 -18.81
N GLU A 279 -4.09 -18.51 -19.43
CA GLU A 279 -5.54 -18.64 -19.32
C GLU A 279 -6.02 -19.96 -19.93
N LEU A 280 -6.89 -20.67 -19.19
CA LEU A 280 -7.51 -21.90 -19.67
C LEU A 280 -8.91 -21.56 -20.16
N PHE A 281 -9.24 -21.99 -21.39
CA PHE A 281 -10.54 -21.75 -22.05
C PHE A 281 -11.40 -23.01 -22.10
N ASP A 282 -10.87 -24.14 -21.66
CA ASP A 282 -11.58 -25.42 -21.59
C ASP A 282 -12.53 -25.43 -20.37
N LYS A 283 -13.68 -26.07 -20.57
CA LYS A 283 -14.70 -26.23 -19.54
C LYS A 283 -14.39 -27.41 -18.62
#